data_97cb83fb41a9f6dc361d60d5356da924
#
_entry.id   97cb83fb41a9f6dc361d60d5356da924
#
_cell.length_a   1.000
_cell.length_b   1.000
_cell.length_c   1.000
_cell.angle_alpha   90.00
_cell.angle_beta   90.00
_cell.angle_gamma   90.00
#
_symmetry.space_group_name_H-M   'P 1'
#
loop_
_entity.id
_entity.type
_entity.pdbx_description
1 polymer ?
#
loop_
_entity_poly.entity_id
_entity_poly.type
_entity_poly.pdbx_seq_one_letter_code
_entity_poly.pdbx_strand_id
1 'polypeptide(L)'
;ESQAELSRGCPDSDLDGVTDPLDAFPSDPFQWADSDGDGFGDNTNVPSGDDCVDVFGKSFEEGRHGCPDADLDGYADVDDLFPEDQEQWADFDGDGWGDNYFWENTTVADDDNLGMFITLREQRGDAFPEIASQWSDIDGDGWGDNQSSSNRVDNFPLRVSQWNDFDADGFGDNAVAGAYQPDACPKVPGTSTANDEFGCPD
;
A
#
# COMPACT_ATOMS: atom_id res chain seq x y z
N GLU A 1 -29.54 42.49 15.13
CA GLU A 1 -30.53 41.52 15.59
C GLU A 1 -29.76 40.32 16.14
N SER A 2 -30.08 39.88 17.34
CA SER A 2 -29.34 38.81 18.01
C SER A 2 -29.76 37.45 17.44
N GLN A 3 -28.87 36.47 17.38
CA GLN A 3 -29.17 35.09 16.95
C GLN A 3 -30.43 34.51 17.63
N ALA A 4 -30.68 34.92 18.88
CA ALA A 4 -31.87 34.50 19.64
C ALA A 4 -33.22 34.98 19.09
N GLU A 5 -33.28 35.95 18.16
CA GLU A 5 -34.52 36.39 17.50
C GLU A 5 -34.79 35.61 16.20
N LEU A 6 -33.75 35.09 15.54
CA LEU A 6 -33.86 34.29 14.32
C LEU A 6 -34.32 32.84 14.58
N SER A 7 -34.13 32.33 15.80
CA SER A 7 -34.39 30.91 16.13
C SER A 7 -35.79 30.62 16.69
N ARG A 8 -36.66 31.61 16.92
CA ARG A 8 -38.00 31.37 17.49
C ARG A 8 -38.94 30.71 16.49
N GLY A 9 -39.17 29.42 16.68
CA GLY A 9 -40.10 28.62 15.86
C GLY A 9 -39.50 27.98 14.62
N CYS A 10 -38.17 28.03 14.46
CA CYS A 10 -37.46 27.23 13.49
C CYS A 10 -37.34 25.77 13.98
N PRO A 11 -37.33 24.79 13.09
CA PRO A 11 -37.09 23.42 13.46
C PRO A 11 -35.64 23.24 13.99
N ASP A 12 -35.47 22.28 14.88
CA ASP A 12 -34.24 21.79 15.46
C ASP A 12 -34.39 20.27 15.43
N SER A 13 -33.85 19.65 14.39
CA SER A 13 -34.18 18.28 14.01
C SER A 13 -33.51 17.23 14.88
N ASP A 14 -32.33 17.52 15.42
CA ASP A 14 -31.58 16.60 16.28
C ASP A 14 -31.63 16.99 17.76
N LEU A 15 -32.21 18.18 18.07
CA LEU A 15 -32.44 18.67 19.44
C LEU A 15 -31.14 18.99 20.20
N ASP A 16 -30.14 19.47 19.52
CA ASP A 16 -28.87 19.90 20.14
C ASP A 16 -28.91 21.35 20.68
N GLY A 17 -29.95 22.12 20.28
CA GLY A 17 -30.19 23.51 20.68
C GLY A 17 -29.78 24.53 19.62
N VAL A 18 -29.27 24.11 18.48
CA VAL A 18 -29.03 24.91 17.29
C VAL A 18 -30.14 24.58 16.27
N THR A 19 -30.73 25.58 15.64
CA THR A 19 -31.82 25.36 14.69
C THR A 19 -31.28 25.00 13.33
N ASP A 20 -32.00 24.14 12.58
CA ASP A 20 -31.57 23.61 11.27
C ASP A 20 -31.00 24.67 10.31
N PRO A 21 -31.54 25.91 10.23
CA PRO A 21 -30.96 26.94 9.34
C PRO A 21 -29.62 27.52 9.77
N LEU A 22 -29.19 27.25 11.00
CA LEU A 22 -27.94 27.77 11.61
C LEU A 22 -27.01 26.64 11.97
N ASP A 23 -27.43 25.40 11.73
CA ASP A 23 -26.72 24.18 12.03
C ASP A 23 -26.09 23.61 10.76
N ALA A 24 -24.79 23.38 10.81
CA ALA A 24 -24.06 22.75 9.71
C ALA A 24 -24.40 21.25 9.59
N PHE A 25 -24.86 20.64 10.71
CA PHE A 25 -25.15 19.19 10.81
C PHE A 25 -26.55 18.92 11.40
N PRO A 26 -27.67 19.33 10.78
CA PRO A 26 -29.02 19.29 11.37
C PRO A 26 -29.58 17.91 11.75
N SER A 27 -28.78 16.88 11.69
CA SER A 27 -29.13 15.49 12.05
C SER A 27 -28.10 14.84 12.98
N ASP A 28 -27.09 15.58 13.43
CA ASP A 28 -26.07 15.09 14.35
C ASP A 28 -26.03 15.93 15.63
N PRO A 29 -26.64 15.47 16.74
CA PRO A 29 -26.76 16.24 17.97
C PRO A 29 -25.42 16.50 18.69
N PHE A 30 -24.32 16.09 18.11
CA PHE A 30 -22.97 16.32 18.63
C PHE A 30 -22.16 17.29 17.79
N GLN A 31 -22.66 17.71 16.64
CA GLN A 31 -22.00 18.65 15.73
C GLN A 31 -22.98 19.73 15.29
N TRP A 32 -22.56 21.01 15.26
CA TRP A 32 -23.39 22.16 14.88
C TRP A 32 -22.64 23.21 14.05
N ALA A 33 -21.34 23.14 13.97
CA ALA A 33 -20.48 24.07 13.23
C ALA A 33 -19.47 23.34 12.37
N ASP A 34 -19.10 23.96 11.27
CA ASP A 34 -18.09 23.53 10.32
C ASP A 34 -17.38 24.80 9.83
N SER A 35 -16.23 25.09 10.41
CA SER A 35 -15.57 26.39 10.25
C SER A 35 -14.88 26.56 8.92
N ASP A 36 -14.35 25.50 8.34
CA ASP A 36 -13.64 25.52 7.05
C ASP A 36 -14.45 24.93 5.89
N GLY A 37 -15.60 24.29 6.18
CA GLY A 37 -16.54 23.82 5.18
C GLY A 37 -16.16 22.50 4.52
N ASP A 38 -15.42 21.65 5.20
CA ASP A 38 -14.96 20.36 4.67
C ASP A 38 -15.93 19.19 4.88
N GLY A 39 -16.90 19.37 5.79
CA GLY A 39 -17.93 18.39 6.11
C GLY A 39 -17.66 17.60 7.39
N PHE A 40 -16.58 17.89 8.11
CA PHE A 40 -16.34 17.45 9.47
C PHE A 40 -16.72 18.56 10.45
N GLY A 41 -17.18 18.20 11.63
CA GLY A 41 -17.70 19.20 12.57
C GLY A 41 -16.68 19.64 13.59
N ASP A 42 -16.77 20.93 14.00
CA ASP A 42 -15.82 21.60 14.90
C ASP A 42 -15.73 20.99 16.30
N ASN A 43 -16.66 20.12 16.71
CA ASN A 43 -16.62 19.49 18.02
C ASN A 43 -15.62 18.32 18.06
N THR A 44 -14.41 18.60 18.43
CA THR A 44 -13.29 17.65 18.55
C THR A 44 -13.45 16.64 19.71
N ASN A 45 -14.51 16.75 20.54
CA ASN A 45 -14.72 15.84 21.67
C ASN A 45 -15.48 14.56 21.27
N VAL A 46 -15.82 14.41 20.02
CA VAL A 46 -16.46 13.23 19.48
C VAL A 46 -15.53 12.55 18.46
N PRO A 47 -15.62 11.23 18.28
CA PRO A 47 -14.70 10.48 17.38
C PRO A 47 -14.75 10.90 15.90
N SER A 48 -15.84 11.55 15.47
CA SER A 48 -16.04 12.06 14.12
C SER A 48 -15.80 13.57 14.02
N GLY A 49 -15.24 14.20 15.07
CA GLY A 49 -14.91 15.63 15.06
C GLY A 49 -13.72 15.94 14.17
N ASP A 50 -13.67 17.17 13.72
CA ASP A 50 -12.59 17.69 12.89
C ASP A 50 -11.34 17.95 13.74
N ASP A 51 -10.23 17.35 13.39
CA ASP A 51 -8.94 17.54 14.05
C ASP A 51 -8.19 18.78 13.50
N CYS A 52 -8.65 19.33 12.36
CA CYS A 52 -8.06 20.49 11.68
C CYS A 52 -9.06 21.63 11.44
N VAL A 53 -9.89 21.93 12.40
CA VAL A 53 -11.08 22.82 12.42
C VAL A 53 -11.03 24.09 11.55
N ASP A 54 -9.87 24.65 11.30
CA ASP A 54 -9.68 25.88 10.51
C ASP A 54 -8.98 25.62 9.15
N VAL A 55 -8.75 24.35 8.78
CA VAL A 55 -7.98 23.97 7.59
C VAL A 55 -8.66 22.84 6.84
N PHE A 56 -9.41 23.18 5.80
CA PHE A 56 -10.13 22.24 4.95
C PHE A 56 -9.31 20.98 4.61
N GLY A 57 -9.85 19.80 4.89
CA GLY A 57 -9.23 18.53 4.63
C GLY A 57 -10.22 17.42 4.32
N LYS A 58 -9.72 16.23 4.01
CA LYS A 58 -10.57 15.08 3.65
C LYS A 58 -10.12 13.78 4.30
N SER A 59 -9.13 13.82 5.18
CA SER A 59 -8.69 12.64 5.93
C SER A 59 -9.81 12.09 6.82
N PHE A 60 -9.84 10.77 6.97
CA PHE A 60 -10.85 10.07 7.79
C PHE A 60 -10.33 8.77 8.42
N GLU A 61 -9.10 8.37 8.09
CA GLU A 61 -8.48 7.17 8.63
C GLU A 61 -7.68 7.45 9.92
N GLU A 62 -7.37 6.41 10.67
CA GLU A 62 -6.58 6.42 11.91
C GLU A 62 -7.02 7.45 12.96
N GLY A 63 -8.28 7.91 12.89
CA GLY A 63 -8.87 8.83 13.87
C GLY A 63 -8.41 10.28 13.72
N ARG A 64 -7.82 10.65 12.59
CA ARG A 64 -7.60 12.04 12.20
C ARG A 64 -8.54 12.40 11.06
N HIS A 65 -9.53 13.25 11.39
CA HIS A 65 -10.59 13.65 10.48
C HIS A 65 -10.42 15.11 10.07
N GLY A 66 -10.82 15.46 8.85
CA GLY A 66 -10.87 16.84 8.39
C GLY A 66 -9.52 17.50 8.15
N CYS A 67 -8.42 16.76 8.18
CA CYS A 67 -7.10 17.31 7.89
C CYS A 67 -6.75 17.20 6.39
N PRO A 68 -5.81 18.04 5.90
CA PRO A 68 -5.30 17.92 4.55
C PRO A 68 -4.86 16.49 4.21
N ASP A 69 -5.29 16.04 3.03
CA ASP A 69 -5.08 14.72 2.46
C ASP A 69 -4.95 14.93 0.95
N ALA A 70 -3.73 14.92 0.44
CA ALA A 70 -3.43 15.40 -0.89
C ALA A 70 -3.77 14.40 -1.99
N ASP A 71 -3.64 13.11 -1.72
CA ASP A 71 -3.94 12.03 -2.69
C ASP A 71 -5.29 11.37 -2.46
N LEU A 72 -5.98 11.71 -1.34
CA LEU A 72 -7.33 11.26 -1.01
C LEU A 72 -7.41 9.77 -0.68
N ASP A 73 -6.40 9.22 -0.05
CA ASP A 73 -6.41 7.84 0.44
C ASP A 73 -7.09 7.70 1.82
N GLY A 74 -7.30 8.83 2.50
CA GLY A 74 -7.95 8.93 3.81
C GLY A 74 -7.00 9.21 4.95
N TYR A 75 -5.71 9.05 4.78
CA TYR A 75 -4.70 9.46 5.75
C TYR A 75 -4.38 10.94 5.60
N ALA A 76 -4.14 11.63 6.70
CA ALA A 76 -3.73 13.02 6.65
C ALA A 76 -2.26 13.14 6.21
N ASP A 77 -1.93 14.15 5.38
CA ASP A 77 -0.55 14.40 4.91
C ASP A 77 0.51 14.38 6.01
N VAL A 78 0.14 14.68 7.26
CA VAL A 78 1.07 14.72 8.40
C VAL A 78 1.35 13.34 9.00
N ASP A 79 0.50 12.38 8.74
CA ASP A 79 0.58 11.00 9.25
C ASP A 79 0.91 10.02 8.10
N ASP A 80 0.84 10.50 6.86
CA ASP A 80 1.13 9.75 5.66
C ASP A 80 2.61 9.89 5.28
N LEU A 81 3.28 8.76 5.04
CA LEU A 81 4.67 8.74 4.57
C LEU A 81 4.78 8.92 3.05
N PHE A 82 3.67 8.77 2.32
CA PHE A 82 3.59 8.89 0.86
C PHE A 82 2.46 9.83 0.40
N PRO A 83 2.40 11.11 0.81
CA PRO A 83 1.24 11.99 0.66
C PRO A 83 0.85 12.34 -0.79
N GLU A 84 1.44 11.74 -1.79
CA GLU A 84 1.14 11.89 -3.21
C GLU A 84 0.84 10.52 -3.87
N ASP A 85 0.80 9.42 -3.10
CA ASP A 85 0.54 8.07 -3.61
C ASP A 85 -0.64 7.41 -2.89
N GLN A 86 -1.84 7.58 -3.41
CA GLN A 86 -3.12 7.08 -2.88
C GLN A 86 -3.13 5.59 -2.48
N GLU A 87 -2.15 4.84 -2.88
CA GLU A 87 -2.06 3.41 -2.63
C GLU A 87 -1.09 3.06 -1.52
N GLN A 88 -0.37 4.06 -0.96
CA GLN A 88 0.65 3.87 0.07
C GLN A 88 0.54 4.94 1.16
N TRP A 89 0.63 4.55 2.43
CA TRP A 89 0.58 5.47 3.58
C TRP A 89 1.58 5.12 4.69
N ALA A 90 2.16 3.93 4.69
CA ALA A 90 3.07 3.44 5.71
C ALA A 90 4.33 2.80 5.12
N ASP A 91 5.42 2.85 5.89
CA ASP A 91 6.72 2.22 5.59
C ASP A 91 7.31 1.77 6.94
N PHE A 92 7.07 0.52 7.30
CA PHE A 92 7.36 0.01 8.64
C PHE A 92 8.86 -0.18 8.88
N ASP A 93 9.62 -0.57 7.87
CA ASP A 93 11.05 -0.85 8.01
C ASP A 93 11.95 0.31 7.53
N GLY A 94 11.35 1.34 6.91
CA GLY A 94 12.00 2.60 6.55
C GLY A 94 12.91 2.50 5.32
N ASP A 95 12.59 1.63 4.38
CA ASP A 95 13.40 1.46 3.17
C ASP A 95 12.96 2.35 2.00
N GLY A 96 11.82 3.02 2.14
CA GLY A 96 11.26 3.95 1.18
C GLY A 96 10.26 3.31 0.21
N TRP A 97 9.90 2.05 0.42
CA TRP A 97 8.78 1.39 -0.26
C TRP A 97 7.60 1.27 0.70
N GLY A 98 6.41 1.55 0.21
CA GLY A 98 5.22 1.50 1.06
C GLY A 98 4.75 0.08 1.31
N ASP A 99 4.20 -0.16 2.50
CA ASP A 99 3.82 -1.49 3.00
C ASP A 99 2.64 -2.13 2.25
N ASN A 100 1.87 -1.37 1.49
CA ASN A 100 0.74 -1.90 0.74
C ASN A 100 1.21 -2.57 -0.55
N TYR A 101 1.50 -3.87 -0.46
CA TYR A 101 2.00 -4.67 -1.58
C TYR A 101 0.87 -5.20 -2.46
N PHE A 102 0.95 -4.90 -3.77
CA PHE A 102 0.04 -5.46 -4.78
C PHE A 102 0.67 -5.47 -6.17
N TRP A 103 -0.02 -6.10 -7.11
CA TRP A 103 0.38 -6.13 -8.51
C TRP A 103 -0.56 -5.28 -9.36
N GLU A 104 -0.01 -4.29 -10.03
CA GLU A 104 -0.73 -3.50 -11.03
C GLU A 104 -0.58 -4.10 -12.43
N ASN A 105 -1.67 -4.11 -13.19
CA ASN A 105 -1.66 -4.52 -14.58
C ASN A 105 -1.86 -3.29 -15.47
N THR A 106 -0.81 -2.83 -16.11
CA THR A 106 -0.85 -1.71 -17.05
C THR A 106 -0.92 -2.22 -18.48
N THR A 107 -1.94 -1.79 -19.23
CA THR A 107 -2.05 -2.11 -20.65
C THR A 107 -1.42 -0.99 -21.46
N VAL A 108 -0.33 -1.28 -22.15
CA VAL A 108 0.36 -0.35 -23.03
C VAL A 108 0.20 -0.76 -24.48
N ALA A 109 0.17 0.22 -25.40
CA ALA A 109 0.20 -0.05 -26.82
C ALA A 109 1.60 -0.59 -27.18
N ASP A 110 1.65 -1.66 -27.98
CA ASP A 110 2.90 -2.13 -28.54
C ASP A 110 3.49 -1.10 -29.49
N ASP A 111 4.75 -0.75 -29.29
CA ASP A 111 5.46 0.31 -30.02
C ASP A 111 5.72 -0.05 -31.51
N ASP A 112 5.48 -1.31 -31.86
CA ASP A 112 5.74 -1.87 -33.21
C ASP A 112 4.62 -1.58 -34.25
N ASN A 113 3.67 -0.70 -33.95
CA ASN A 113 2.59 -0.27 -34.87
C ASN A 113 1.62 -1.36 -35.36
N LEU A 114 1.58 -2.52 -34.70
CA LEU A 114 0.68 -3.62 -35.04
C LEU A 114 -0.71 -3.51 -34.39
N GLY A 115 -0.96 -2.46 -33.60
CA GLY A 115 -2.24 -2.23 -32.91
C GLY A 115 -2.54 -3.28 -31.83
N MET A 116 -1.52 -3.97 -31.36
CA MET A 116 -1.61 -4.89 -30.23
C MET A 116 -1.43 -4.13 -28.93
N PHE A 117 -2.06 -4.63 -27.88
CA PHE A 117 -1.87 -4.15 -26.51
C PHE A 117 -1.14 -5.25 -25.73
N ILE A 118 -0.09 -4.87 -25.02
CA ILE A 118 0.58 -5.75 -24.07
C ILE A 118 0.18 -5.33 -22.66
N THR A 119 -0.12 -6.31 -21.82
CA THR A 119 -0.37 -6.06 -20.40
C THR A 119 0.94 -6.30 -19.67
N LEU A 120 1.48 -5.24 -19.10
CA LEU A 120 2.61 -5.29 -18.18
C LEU A 120 2.07 -5.50 -16.77
N ARG A 121 2.74 -6.33 -16.01
CA ARG A 121 2.48 -6.53 -14.59
C ARG A 121 3.62 -5.88 -13.82
N GLU A 122 3.29 -4.89 -13.01
CA GLU A 122 4.25 -4.13 -12.23
C GLU A 122 3.97 -4.33 -10.74
N GLN A 123 5.00 -4.55 -9.96
CA GLN A 123 4.91 -4.60 -8.52
C GLN A 123 4.78 -3.18 -7.96
N ARG A 124 3.84 -3.01 -7.03
CA ARG A 124 3.65 -1.78 -6.25
C ARG A 124 3.80 -2.14 -4.78
N GLY A 125 4.42 -1.24 -4.02
CA GLY A 125 4.68 -1.44 -2.62
C GLY A 125 5.75 -2.49 -2.30
N ASP A 126 5.93 -2.73 -1.01
CA ASP A 126 6.96 -3.61 -0.46
C ASP A 126 6.45 -5.03 -0.24
N ALA A 127 7.12 -6.01 -0.85
CA ALA A 127 6.85 -7.43 -0.63
C ALA A 127 7.36 -7.94 0.73
N PHE A 128 8.20 -7.17 1.42
CA PHE A 128 8.83 -7.56 2.69
C PHE A 128 8.81 -6.42 3.72
N PRO A 129 7.66 -5.96 4.21
CA PRO A 129 7.52 -4.78 5.07
C PRO A 129 8.27 -4.80 6.41
N GLU A 130 8.98 -5.85 6.72
CA GLU A 130 9.79 -5.99 7.93
C GLU A 130 11.29 -6.15 7.62
N ILE A 131 11.70 -6.04 6.34
CA ILE A 131 13.06 -6.34 5.89
C ILE A 131 13.61 -5.25 4.98
N ALA A 132 14.03 -4.13 5.51
CA ALA A 132 14.55 -2.95 4.79
C ALA A 132 15.66 -3.20 3.74
N SER A 133 16.08 -4.41 3.53
CA SER A 133 17.03 -4.79 2.49
C SER A 133 16.39 -5.60 1.36
N GLN A 134 15.08 -5.82 1.41
CA GLN A 134 14.30 -6.54 0.40
C GLN A 134 12.96 -5.84 0.24
N TRP A 135 12.55 -5.53 -0.97
CA TRP A 135 11.27 -4.88 -1.31
C TRP A 135 10.58 -5.51 -2.51
N SER A 136 11.25 -6.40 -3.24
CA SER A 136 10.76 -7.02 -4.47
C SER A 136 10.76 -8.54 -4.38
N ASP A 137 9.68 -9.16 -4.88
CA ASP A 137 9.50 -10.59 -5.05
C ASP A 137 8.74 -10.83 -6.37
N ILE A 138 9.46 -10.89 -7.48
CA ILE A 138 8.88 -10.89 -8.83
C ILE A 138 8.14 -12.19 -9.13
N ASP A 139 8.60 -13.32 -8.62
CA ASP A 139 7.96 -14.60 -8.90
C ASP A 139 7.02 -15.08 -7.79
N GLY A 140 7.02 -14.40 -6.62
CA GLY A 140 6.08 -14.62 -5.54
C GLY A 140 6.39 -15.87 -4.70
N ASP A 141 7.65 -16.26 -4.58
CA ASP A 141 8.06 -17.41 -3.78
C ASP A 141 8.38 -17.09 -2.32
N GLY A 142 8.41 -15.80 -1.97
CA GLY A 142 8.68 -15.29 -0.63
C GLY A 142 10.17 -15.07 -0.34
N TRP A 143 11.03 -15.09 -1.36
CA TRP A 143 12.43 -14.68 -1.29
C TRP A 143 12.64 -13.40 -2.11
N GLY A 144 13.52 -12.54 -1.66
CA GLY A 144 13.65 -11.20 -2.22
C GLY A 144 14.69 -11.07 -3.31
N ASP A 145 14.38 -10.27 -4.31
CA ASP A 145 15.19 -10.10 -5.51
C ASP A 145 16.47 -9.28 -5.33
N ASN A 146 16.61 -8.56 -4.20
CA ASN A 146 17.80 -7.75 -3.97
C ASN A 146 19.03 -8.58 -3.63
N GLN A 147 19.85 -8.83 -4.64
CA GLN A 147 21.07 -9.61 -4.56
C GLN A 147 22.15 -8.98 -3.63
N SER A 148 22.00 -7.72 -3.27
CA SER A 148 22.91 -7.02 -2.34
C SER A 148 22.53 -7.21 -0.88
N SER A 149 21.36 -7.77 -0.61
CA SER A 149 20.91 -8.13 0.73
C SER A 149 21.69 -9.32 1.27
N SER A 150 21.77 -9.41 2.60
CA SER A 150 22.24 -10.61 3.31
C SER A 150 21.09 -11.43 3.90
N ASN A 151 19.84 -11.01 3.65
CA ASN A 151 18.65 -11.61 4.22
C ASN A 151 17.66 -11.99 3.13
N ARG A 152 17.20 -13.23 3.14
CA ARG A 152 16.18 -13.77 2.23
C ARG A 152 16.44 -13.48 0.75
N VAL A 153 17.69 -13.65 0.29
CA VAL A 153 18.06 -13.44 -1.11
C VAL A 153 17.57 -14.59 -1.98
N ASP A 154 16.88 -14.24 -3.06
CA ASP A 154 16.53 -15.17 -4.12
C ASP A 154 17.61 -15.19 -5.21
N ASN A 155 18.25 -16.35 -5.43
CA ASN A 155 19.21 -16.53 -6.50
C ASN A 155 18.54 -16.73 -7.87
N PHE A 156 17.20 -16.92 -7.90
CA PHE A 156 16.43 -17.22 -9.12
C PHE A 156 15.15 -16.37 -9.24
N PRO A 157 15.21 -15.04 -9.30
CA PRO A 157 14.08 -14.11 -9.21
C PRO A 157 12.93 -14.29 -10.22
N LEU A 158 12.97 -15.29 -11.06
CA LEU A 158 11.95 -15.59 -12.07
C LEU A 158 11.51 -17.04 -12.01
N ARG A 159 11.81 -17.76 -10.94
CA ARG A 159 11.57 -19.20 -10.83
C ARG A 159 10.99 -19.58 -9.47
N VAL A 160 9.72 -19.33 -9.26
CA VAL A 160 8.95 -19.59 -8.04
C VAL A 160 9.23 -20.91 -7.28
N SER A 161 9.94 -21.83 -7.85
CA SER A 161 10.29 -23.11 -7.24
C SER A 161 11.77 -23.24 -6.89
N GLN A 162 12.56 -22.19 -7.08
CA GLN A 162 14.00 -22.17 -6.79
C GLN A 162 14.38 -20.80 -6.22
N TRP A 163 15.10 -20.76 -5.11
CA TRP A 163 15.55 -19.53 -4.44
C TRP A 163 16.98 -19.60 -3.93
N ASN A 164 17.57 -20.80 -3.80
CA ASN A 164 18.91 -20.98 -3.27
C ASN A 164 19.79 -21.76 -4.25
N ASP A 165 21.05 -21.36 -4.35
CA ASP A 165 22.10 -21.99 -5.14
C ASP A 165 23.38 -21.96 -4.31
N PHE A 166 23.67 -23.07 -3.62
CA PHE A 166 24.73 -23.10 -2.62
C PHE A 166 26.15 -23.10 -3.23
N ASP A 167 26.31 -23.74 -4.37
CA ASP A 167 27.62 -23.85 -5.04
C ASP A 167 27.79 -22.91 -6.22
N ALA A 168 26.74 -22.11 -6.51
CA ALA A 168 26.72 -21.05 -7.52
C ALA A 168 26.94 -21.57 -8.96
N ASP A 169 26.36 -22.72 -9.31
CA ASP A 169 26.46 -23.29 -10.65
C ASP A 169 25.28 -22.97 -11.57
N GLY A 170 24.23 -22.32 -11.01
CA GLY A 170 23.04 -21.88 -11.74
C GLY A 170 21.89 -22.88 -11.73
N PHE A 171 21.99 -23.97 -10.97
CA PHE A 171 20.91 -24.87 -10.65
C PHE A 171 20.48 -24.70 -9.19
N GLY A 172 19.16 -24.76 -8.95
CA GLY A 172 18.64 -24.45 -7.62
C GLY A 172 18.55 -25.68 -6.73
N ASP A 173 18.84 -25.51 -5.45
CA ASP A 173 18.91 -26.57 -4.44
C ASP A 173 17.56 -27.16 -4.03
N ASN A 174 16.44 -26.54 -4.42
CA ASN A 174 15.13 -27.03 -4.03
C ASN A 174 14.73 -28.28 -4.82
N ALA A 175 14.81 -29.42 -4.18
CA ALA A 175 14.53 -30.75 -4.77
C ALA A 175 13.10 -31.25 -4.51
N VAL A 176 12.14 -30.38 -4.15
CA VAL A 176 10.74 -30.80 -3.98
C VAL A 176 10.12 -31.25 -5.30
N ALA A 177 9.14 -32.13 -5.22
CA ALA A 177 8.47 -32.63 -6.42
C ALA A 177 7.83 -31.50 -7.23
N GLY A 178 8.26 -31.32 -8.48
CA GLY A 178 7.80 -30.26 -9.38
C GLY A 178 8.69 -29.01 -9.40
N ALA A 179 9.77 -28.96 -8.64
CA ALA A 179 10.76 -27.90 -8.75
C ALA A 179 11.42 -27.88 -10.14
N TYR A 180 11.75 -26.69 -10.61
CA TYR A 180 12.37 -26.50 -11.90
C TYR A 180 13.85 -26.94 -11.87
N GLN A 181 14.22 -27.95 -12.63
CA GLN A 181 15.61 -28.46 -12.80
C GLN A 181 16.39 -28.43 -11.47
N PRO A 182 15.95 -29.19 -10.45
CA PRO A 182 16.61 -29.18 -9.15
C PRO A 182 18.03 -29.69 -9.25
N ASP A 183 18.96 -29.05 -8.56
CA ASP A 183 20.35 -29.49 -8.49
C ASP A 183 20.46 -30.86 -7.81
N ALA A 184 21.06 -31.81 -8.50
CA ALA A 184 21.31 -33.16 -7.98
C ALA A 184 22.61 -33.22 -7.16
N CYS A 185 23.48 -32.23 -7.29
CA CYS A 185 24.78 -32.15 -6.62
C CYS A 185 25.00 -30.84 -5.84
N PRO A 186 24.10 -30.39 -4.93
CA PRO A 186 24.01 -29.04 -4.35
C PRO A 186 25.24 -28.50 -3.60
N LYS A 187 26.37 -29.11 -3.70
CA LYS A 187 27.64 -28.72 -3.04
C LYS A 187 28.85 -28.88 -3.94
N VAL A 188 28.65 -29.28 -5.18
CA VAL A 188 29.70 -29.56 -6.12
C VAL A 188 29.33 -28.99 -7.47
N PRO A 189 29.81 -27.79 -7.81
CA PRO A 189 29.40 -27.13 -9.04
C PRO A 189 29.57 -27.99 -10.28
N GLY A 190 28.55 -28.00 -11.13
CA GLY A 190 28.58 -28.76 -12.36
C GLY A 190 27.75 -28.13 -13.47
N THR A 191 27.78 -28.73 -14.64
CA THR A 191 27.09 -28.21 -15.83
C THR A 191 26.18 -29.23 -16.48
N SER A 192 26.00 -30.39 -15.87
CA SER A 192 25.14 -31.41 -16.38
C SER A 192 23.69 -30.98 -16.51
N THR A 193 23.06 -31.28 -17.62
CA THR A 193 21.63 -31.10 -17.91
C THR A 193 20.96 -32.41 -18.35
N ALA A 194 21.63 -33.52 -18.19
CA ALA A 194 21.21 -34.81 -18.68
C ALA A 194 20.67 -35.72 -17.57
N ASN A 195 19.70 -36.56 -17.89
CA ASN A 195 19.20 -37.64 -17.02
C ASN A 195 18.73 -37.25 -15.65
N ASP A 196 18.19 -36.02 -15.47
CA ASP A 196 17.79 -35.44 -14.18
C ASP A 196 18.97 -35.27 -13.18
N GLU A 197 20.21 -35.33 -13.65
CA GLU A 197 21.43 -35.01 -12.89
C GLU A 197 21.87 -33.57 -13.14
N PHE A 198 20.91 -32.60 -13.03
CA PHE A 198 21.20 -31.19 -13.18
C PHE A 198 22.24 -30.72 -12.16
N GLY A 199 23.14 -29.83 -12.53
CA GLY A 199 24.13 -29.25 -11.62
C GLY A 199 25.29 -30.21 -11.24
N CYS A 200 25.32 -31.43 -11.72
CA CYS A 200 26.45 -32.34 -11.43
C CYS A 200 27.63 -32.16 -12.40
N PRO A 201 28.86 -32.47 -11.97
CA PRO A 201 30.00 -32.55 -12.87
C PRO A 201 29.80 -33.58 -13.98
N ASP A 202 30.18 -33.22 -15.21
CA ASP A 202 30.17 -34.13 -16.40
C ASP A 202 31.31 -35.16 -16.31
#